data_f495d0250f2ac028eb62c4d5db4b5899
#
_entry.id   f495d0250f2ac028eb62c4d5db4b5899
#
_cell.length_a   1.000
_cell.length_b   1.000
_cell.length_c   1.000
_cell.angle_alpha   90.00
_cell.angle_beta   90.00
_cell.angle_gamma   90.00
#
_symmetry.space_group_name_H-M   'P 1'
#
loop_
_entity.id
_entity.type
_entity.pdbx_description
1 polymer ?
#
loop_
_entity_poly.entity_id
_entity_poly.type
_entity_poly.pdbx_seq_one_letter_code
_entity_poly.pdbx_strand_id
1 'polypeptide(L)'
;SDPAETVKAHDQYERGKEESGFAAYRIMRRTLIGALALFPIPLVVLVRDMWVNDDPALAGMSPAEILSETAWTGGLRIVIDGSLAPLRPEDIPVGGLVSGLPENIMEIQEETHTLNERGKSAIILVRMDPGDIRAQQGADWDYQGILAYSKICTHVGCPIALYEHRTHHLLCPCHQSTFDLADAGNVIFGP
;
A
#
# COMPACT_ATOMS: atom_id res chain seq x y z
N SER A 1 -27.46 32.01 17.43
CA SER A 1 -28.66 31.14 17.42
C SER A 1 -29.80 31.92 17.97
N ASP A 2 -30.93 31.95 17.28
CA ASP A 2 -32.16 32.63 17.71
C ASP A 2 -32.73 31.91 18.94
N PRO A 3 -32.99 32.63 20.07
CA PRO A 3 -33.58 32.04 21.27
C PRO A 3 -34.93 31.34 21.02
N ALA A 4 -35.71 31.84 20.06
CA ALA A 4 -37.00 31.25 19.70
C ALA A 4 -36.84 29.89 18.98
N GLU A 5 -35.83 29.71 18.17
CA GLU A 5 -35.51 28.43 17.51
C GLU A 5 -35.04 27.39 18.54
N THR A 6 -34.28 27.82 19.54
CA THR A 6 -33.77 26.93 20.61
C THR A 6 -34.94 26.41 21.44
N VAL A 7 -35.92 27.27 21.82
CA VAL A 7 -37.10 26.85 22.56
C VAL A 7 -37.93 25.87 21.72
N LYS A 8 -38.15 26.15 20.43
CA LYS A 8 -38.91 25.25 19.55
C LYS A 8 -38.26 23.89 19.39
N ALA A 9 -36.91 23.84 19.25
CA ALA A 9 -36.18 22.59 19.18
C ALA A 9 -36.25 21.77 20.47
N HIS A 10 -36.24 22.45 21.64
CA HIS A 10 -36.40 21.81 22.92
C HIS A 10 -37.81 21.22 23.10
N ASP A 11 -38.87 21.96 22.73
CA ASP A 11 -40.25 21.46 22.78
C ASP A 11 -40.45 20.25 21.83
N GLN A 12 -39.87 20.27 20.66
CA GLN A 12 -39.91 19.13 19.74
C GLN A 12 -39.20 17.90 20.32
N TYR A 13 -38.06 18.11 20.96
CA TYR A 13 -37.30 17.04 21.63
C TYR A 13 -38.12 16.42 22.79
N GLU A 14 -38.73 17.21 23.66
CA GLU A 14 -39.53 16.71 24.78
C GLU A 14 -40.77 15.95 24.29
N ARG A 15 -41.47 16.44 23.24
CA ARG A 15 -42.59 15.71 22.62
C ARG A 15 -42.12 14.37 22.02
N GLY A 16 -41.04 14.35 21.28
CA GLY A 16 -40.51 13.10 20.71
C GLY A 16 -40.09 12.09 21.77
N LYS A 17 -39.59 12.56 22.89
CA LYS A 17 -39.24 11.74 24.05
C LYS A 17 -40.50 11.11 24.72
N GLU A 18 -41.58 11.85 24.82
CA GLU A 18 -42.88 11.35 25.36
C GLU A 18 -43.55 10.38 24.37
N GLU A 19 -43.66 10.76 23.10
CA GLU A 19 -44.32 9.96 22.06
C GLU A 19 -43.58 8.65 21.78
N SER A 20 -42.26 8.64 21.81
CA SER A 20 -41.46 7.42 21.60
C SER A 20 -41.51 6.44 22.78
N GLY A 21 -41.93 6.90 23.97
CA GLY A 21 -41.84 6.12 25.19
C GLY A 21 -40.43 5.77 25.64
N PHE A 22 -39.40 6.28 24.94
CA PHE A 22 -37.99 5.95 25.18
C PHE A 22 -37.56 6.23 26.63
N ALA A 23 -38.07 7.31 27.23
CA ALA A 23 -37.77 7.64 28.60
C ALA A 23 -38.49 6.74 29.62
N ALA A 24 -39.71 6.28 29.29
CA ALA A 24 -40.57 5.47 30.16
C ALA A 24 -40.10 4.00 30.24
N TYR A 25 -39.65 3.43 29.10
CA TYR A 25 -39.27 2.01 29.01
C TYR A 25 -37.81 1.79 29.28
N ARG A 26 -37.45 1.65 30.55
CA ARG A 26 -36.04 1.49 30.98
C ARG A 26 -35.31 0.31 30.29
N ILE A 27 -36.01 -0.80 30.12
CA ILE A 27 -35.43 -2.01 29.49
C ILE A 27 -35.12 -1.74 28.02
N MET A 28 -36.09 -1.22 27.28
CA MET A 28 -35.94 -0.91 25.85
C MET A 28 -34.78 0.08 25.62
N ARG A 29 -34.69 1.12 26.41
CA ARG A 29 -33.59 2.10 26.36
C ARG A 29 -32.23 1.46 26.61
N ARG A 30 -32.10 0.60 27.62
CA ARG A 30 -30.85 -0.10 27.95
C ARG A 30 -30.44 -1.07 26.84
N THR A 31 -31.40 -1.81 26.28
CA THR A 31 -31.15 -2.72 25.17
C THR A 31 -30.71 -1.96 23.92
N LEU A 32 -31.37 -0.85 23.59
CA LEU A 32 -30.99 -0.02 22.44
C LEU A 32 -29.61 0.60 22.62
N ILE A 33 -29.32 1.18 23.79
CA ILE A 33 -27.98 1.72 24.08
C ILE A 33 -26.91 0.62 24.04
N GLY A 34 -27.22 -0.56 24.61
CA GLY A 34 -26.32 -1.70 24.55
C GLY A 34 -26.04 -2.16 23.11
N ALA A 35 -27.05 -2.26 22.26
CA ALA A 35 -26.91 -2.61 20.86
C ALA A 35 -26.08 -1.55 20.09
N LEU A 36 -26.35 -0.26 20.32
CA LEU A 36 -25.57 0.83 19.72
C LEU A 36 -24.11 0.85 20.19
N ALA A 37 -23.86 0.50 21.45
CA ALA A 37 -22.50 0.42 21.99
C ALA A 37 -21.72 -0.79 21.45
N LEU A 38 -22.41 -1.89 21.12
CA LEU A 38 -21.79 -3.07 20.51
C LEU A 38 -21.45 -2.87 19.03
N PHE A 39 -22.19 -2.02 18.33
CA PHE A 39 -22.01 -1.80 16.88
C PHE A 39 -20.59 -1.34 16.49
N PRO A 40 -19.94 -0.39 17.17
CA PRO A 40 -18.59 0.05 16.80
C PRO A 40 -17.47 -0.93 17.21
N ILE A 41 -17.74 -1.94 18.05
CA ILE A 41 -16.70 -2.86 18.55
C ILE A 41 -15.97 -3.59 17.42
N PRO A 42 -16.65 -4.21 16.44
CA PRO A 42 -15.96 -4.86 15.30
C PRO A 42 -15.07 -3.89 14.53
N LEU A 43 -15.54 -2.66 14.33
CA LEU A 43 -14.78 -1.62 13.64
C LEU A 43 -13.54 -1.21 14.44
N VAL A 44 -13.68 -1.03 15.75
CA VAL A 44 -12.55 -0.70 16.63
C VAL A 44 -11.49 -1.80 16.63
N VAL A 45 -11.93 -3.08 16.67
CA VAL A 45 -11.00 -4.22 16.62
C VAL A 45 -10.26 -4.23 15.27
N LEU A 46 -10.97 -4.08 14.16
CA LEU A 46 -10.37 -4.05 12.82
C LEU A 46 -9.38 -2.89 12.65
N VAL A 47 -9.75 -1.69 13.09
CA VAL A 47 -8.90 -0.49 12.93
C VAL A 47 -7.72 -0.51 13.89
N ARG A 48 -7.89 -1.08 15.09
CA ARG A 48 -6.82 -1.18 16.08
C ARG A 48 -5.62 -1.98 15.52
N ASP A 49 -5.90 -3.10 14.87
CA ASP A 49 -4.85 -4.01 14.39
C ASP A 49 -4.22 -3.55 13.06
N MET A 50 -4.82 -2.57 12.37
CA MET A 50 -4.24 -1.98 11.16
C MET A 50 -2.95 -1.18 11.43
N TRP A 51 -2.65 -0.87 12.67
CA TRP A 51 -1.55 0.01 13.05
C TRP A 51 -0.52 -0.63 14.00
N VAL A 52 -0.73 -1.87 14.40
CA VAL A 52 0.17 -2.56 15.31
C VAL A 52 1.27 -3.22 14.51
N ASN A 53 2.47 -2.73 14.69
CA ASN A 53 3.67 -3.41 14.27
C ASN A 53 4.19 -4.19 15.48
N ASP A 54 3.98 -5.49 15.48
CA ASP A 54 4.41 -6.38 16.58
C ASP A 54 5.91 -6.66 16.55
N ASP A 55 6.64 -6.10 15.57
CA ASP A 55 8.09 -6.23 15.49
C ASP A 55 8.75 -5.31 16.53
N PRO A 56 9.47 -5.89 17.53
CA PRO A 56 10.16 -5.10 18.56
C PRO A 56 11.22 -4.16 17.98
N ALA A 57 11.81 -4.48 16.82
CA ALA A 57 12.81 -3.65 16.15
C ALA A 57 12.22 -2.35 15.61
N LEU A 58 10.90 -2.34 15.35
CA LEU A 58 10.17 -1.18 14.82
C LEU A 58 9.38 -0.44 15.91
N ALA A 59 9.52 -0.87 17.17
CA ALA A 59 8.81 -0.27 18.30
C ALA A 59 9.19 1.20 18.48
N GLY A 60 8.19 2.07 18.40
CA GLY A 60 8.36 3.52 18.54
C GLY A 60 8.64 4.27 17.24
N MET A 61 8.81 3.58 16.10
CA MET A 61 8.91 4.21 14.79
C MET A 61 7.53 4.64 14.29
N SER A 62 7.48 5.80 13.64
CA SER A 62 6.28 6.22 12.93
C SER A 62 6.08 5.37 11.66
N PRO A 63 4.86 5.26 11.13
CA PRO A 63 4.62 4.55 9.86
C PRO A 63 5.40 5.11 8.69
N ALA A 64 5.63 6.40 8.65
CA ALA A 64 6.43 7.03 7.61
C ALA A 64 7.88 6.55 7.67
N GLU A 65 8.47 6.43 8.86
CA GLU A 65 9.81 5.88 9.06
C GLU A 65 9.89 4.43 8.63
N ILE A 66 8.92 3.60 9.04
CA ILE A 66 8.85 2.17 8.66
C ILE A 66 8.75 2.00 7.14
N LEU A 67 7.97 2.85 6.47
CA LEU A 67 7.78 2.79 5.02
C LEU A 67 8.93 3.42 4.23
N SER A 68 9.76 4.24 4.84
CA SER A 68 10.93 4.85 4.19
C SER A 68 12.13 3.92 4.09
N GLU A 69 12.14 2.83 4.85
CA GLU A 69 13.21 1.83 4.86
C GLU A 69 12.79 0.54 4.16
N THR A 70 13.73 -0.06 3.45
CA THR A 70 13.57 -1.36 2.79
C THR A 70 14.76 -2.25 3.10
N ALA A 71 14.66 -3.55 2.79
CA ALA A 71 15.76 -4.51 2.96
C ALA A 71 16.96 -4.26 2.01
N TRP A 72 16.86 -3.30 1.09
CA TRP A 72 17.94 -2.97 0.16
C TRP A 72 19.07 -2.21 0.86
N THR A 73 20.26 -2.79 0.84
CA THR A 73 21.52 -2.16 1.29
C THR A 73 22.56 -2.26 0.18
N GLY A 74 23.54 -1.37 0.20
CA GLY A 74 24.60 -1.36 -0.83
C GLY A 74 25.35 -2.69 -0.88
N GLY A 75 25.53 -3.22 -2.10
CA GLY A 75 26.28 -4.47 -2.36
C GLY A 75 25.47 -5.75 -2.30
N LEU A 76 24.17 -5.70 -1.98
CA LEU A 76 23.31 -6.88 -2.06
C LEU A 76 23.09 -7.32 -3.51
N ARG A 77 23.08 -8.64 -3.71
CA ARG A 77 22.71 -9.23 -5.00
C ARG A 77 21.20 -9.26 -5.17
N ILE A 78 20.78 -9.21 -6.41
CA ILE A 78 19.39 -9.40 -6.78
C ILE A 78 19.15 -10.89 -7.02
N VAL A 79 18.09 -11.43 -6.44
CA VAL A 79 17.60 -12.77 -6.71
C VAL A 79 16.23 -12.73 -7.38
N ILE A 80 15.91 -13.74 -8.18
CA ILE A 80 14.62 -13.84 -8.87
C ILE A 80 13.51 -14.12 -7.85
N ASP A 81 12.45 -13.32 -7.86
CA ASP A 81 11.28 -13.56 -7.01
C ASP A 81 10.63 -14.92 -7.39
N GLY A 82 10.52 -15.81 -6.43
CA GLY A 82 10.00 -17.17 -6.56
C GLY A 82 11.08 -18.25 -6.52
N SER A 83 12.11 -18.19 -7.39
CA SER A 83 13.17 -19.20 -7.42
C SER A 83 14.33 -18.92 -6.46
N LEU A 84 14.50 -17.66 -6.05
CA LEU A 84 15.63 -17.15 -5.26
C LEU A 84 17.00 -17.41 -5.93
N ALA A 85 17.02 -17.71 -7.20
CA ALA A 85 18.25 -17.86 -7.98
C ALA A 85 18.88 -16.47 -8.20
N PRO A 86 20.21 -16.34 -8.12
CA PRO A 86 20.89 -15.09 -8.43
C PRO A 86 20.56 -14.64 -9.86
N LEU A 87 20.18 -13.35 -10.00
CA LEU A 87 19.86 -12.74 -11.28
C LEU A 87 21.11 -12.03 -11.83
N ARG A 88 21.41 -12.28 -13.09
CA ARG A 88 22.49 -11.60 -13.82
C ARG A 88 21.92 -10.72 -14.92
N PRO A 89 22.62 -9.65 -15.32
CA PRO A 89 22.15 -8.78 -16.41
C PRO A 89 21.87 -9.54 -17.71
N GLU A 90 22.65 -10.60 -18.00
CA GLU A 90 22.51 -11.42 -19.20
C GLU A 90 21.22 -12.25 -19.21
N ASP A 91 20.65 -12.50 -18.04
CA ASP A 91 19.42 -13.30 -17.88
C ASP A 91 18.16 -12.49 -18.26
N ILE A 92 18.30 -11.15 -18.42
CA ILE A 92 17.20 -10.27 -18.82
C ILE A 92 17.34 -9.90 -20.29
N PRO A 93 16.55 -10.49 -21.20
CA PRO A 93 16.60 -10.11 -22.62
C PRO A 93 16.03 -8.70 -22.83
N VAL A 94 16.39 -8.04 -23.93
CA VAL A 94 15.77 -6.76 -24.33
C VAL A 94 14.27 -6.97 -24.52
N GLY A 95 13.44 -6.10 -23.92
CA GLY A 95 11.99 -6.24 -23.84
C GLY A 95 11.50 -7.17 -22.71
N GLY A 96 12.43 -7.78 -21.95
CA GLY A 96 12.10 -8.63 -20.81
C GLY A 96 11.83 -7.86 -19.54
N LEU A 97 11.00 -8.44 -18.68
CA LEU A 97 10.73 -7.99 -17.32
C LEU A 97 10.93 -9.15 -16.35
N VAL A 98 11.66 -8.92 -15.27
CA VAL A 98 11.89 -9.90 -14.20
C VAL A 98 11.59 -9.26 -12.85
N SER A 99 10.93 -9.99 -11.97
CA SER A 99 10.74 -9.57 -10.58
C SER A 99 11.93 -10.01 -9.74
N GLY A 100 12.45 -9.09 -8.92
CA GLY A 100 13.62 -9.31 -8.08
C GLY A 100 13.39 -8.99 -6.61
N LEU A 101 14.21 -9.59 -5.77
CA LEU A 101 14.27 -9.41 -4.32
C LEU A 101 15.74 -9.29 -3.90
N PRO A 102 16.04 -8.70 -2.75
CA PRO A 102 17.39 -8.77 -2.18
C PRO A 102 17.72 -10.19 -1.71
N GLU A 103 18.98 -10.61 -1.84
CA GLU A 103 19.42 -11.99 -1.54
C GLU A 103 19.19 -12.41 -0.07
N ASN A 104 19.21 -11.45 0.85
CA ASN A 104 19.01 -11.69 2.29
C ASN A 104 17.54 -11.72 2.73
N ILE A 105 16.60 -11.68 1.79
CA ILE A 105 15.16 -11.58 2.12
C ILE A 105 14.65 -12.74 2.97
N MET A 106 15.21 -13.95 2.81
CA MET A 106 14.81 -15.10 3.58
C MET A 106 15.29 -15.03 5.05
N GLU A 107 16.50 -14.53 5.28
CA GLU A 107 17.03 -14.30 6.62
C GLU A 107 16.16 -13.30 7.37
N ILE A 108 15.80 -12.18 6.70
CA ILE A 108 14.92 -11.17 7.29
C ILE A 108 13.54 -11.75 7.63
N GLN A 109 12.98 -12.61 6.77
CA GLN A 109 11.70 -13.26 7.04
C GLN A 109 11.77 -14.22 8.22
N GLU A 110 12.87 -14.94 8.39
CA GLU A 110 13.09 -15.83 9.54
C GLU A 110 13.25 -15.04 10.84
N GLU A 111 13.95 -13.92 10.81
CA GLU A 111 14.16 -13.06 11.97
C GLU A 111 12.89 -12.31 12.42
N THR A 112 12.16 -11.76 11.45
CA THR A 112 10.99 -10.91 11.74
C THR A 112 9.68 -11.68 11.81
N HIS A 113 9.66 -12.93 11.35
CA HIS A 113 8.44 -13.76 11.20
C HIS A 113 7.32 -13.10 10.39
N THR A 114 7.65 -12.12 9.53
CA THR A 114 6.70 -11.38 8.70
C THR A 114 7.07 -11.41 7.21
N LEU A 115 6.08 -11.18 6.35
CA LEU A 115 6.27 -11.01 4.91
C LEU A 115 6.38 -9.54 4.49
N ASN A 116 6.38 -8.62 5.44
CA ASN A 116 6.32 -7.18 5.18
C ASN A 116 7.51 -6.70 4.36
N GLU A 117 8.73 -7.12 4.75
CA GLU A 117 9.95 -6.73 4.04
C GLU A 117 9.98 -7.25 2.61
N ARG A 118 9.50 -8.47 2.37
CA ARG A 118 9.38 -9.00 1.01
C ARG A 118 8.40 -8.17 0.17
N GLY A 119 7.28 -7.76 0.74
CA GLY A 119 6.31 -6.88 0.08
C GLY A 119 6.92 -5.53 -0.28
N LYS A 120 7.59 -4.86 0.66
CA LYS A 120 8.19 -3.54 0.46
C LYS A 120 9.39 -3.56 -0.50
N SER A 121 10.20 -4.62 -0.45
CA SER A 121 11.47 -4.71 -1.18
C SER A 121 11.35 -5.31 -2.57
N ALA A 122 10.17 -5.79 -2.98
CA ALA A 122 9.99 -6.34 -4.31
C ALA A 122 10.18 -5.27 -5.39
N ILE A 123 11.07 -5.59 -6.34
CA ILE A 123 11.35 -4.73 -7.50
C ILE A 123 11.00 -5.46 -8.80
N ILE A 124 10.82 -4.67 -9.84
CA ILE A 124 10.82 -5.12 -11.22
C ILE A 124 12.06 -4.58 -11.93
N LEU A 125 12.69 -5.45 -12.69
CA LEU A 125 13.78 -5.07 -13.60
C LEU A 125 13.28 -5.25 -15.03
N VAL A 126 13.38 -4.19 -15.81
CA VAL A 126 13.02 -4.19 -17.21
C VAL A 126 14.23 -3.82 -18.03
N ARG A 127 14.47 -4.55 -19.11
CA ARG A 127 15.53 -4.20 -20.05
C ARG A 127 14.94 -3.67 -21.35
N MET A 128 15.35 -2.49 -21.73
CA MET A 128 14.99 -1.85 -23.00
C MET A 128 16.24 -1.40 -23.75
N ASP A 129 16.08 -1.01 -24.99
CA ASP A 129 17.19 -0.38 -25.72
C ASP A 129 17.55 0.93 -25.01
N PRO A 130 18.83 1.20 -24.71
CA PRO A 130 19.22 2.46 -24.08
C PRO A 130 18.74 3.72 -24.83
N GLY A 131 18.57 3.62 -26.16
CA GLY A 131 18.03 4.70 -27.00
C GLY A 131 16.56 4.99 -26.76
N ASP A 132 15.80 4.07 -26.15
CA ASP A 132 14.37 4.25 -25.83
C ASP A 132 14.18 4.94 -24.48
N ILE A 133 15.21 5.03 -23.64
CA ILE A 133 15.15 5.69 -22.33
C ILE A 133 15.08 7.20 -22.56
N ARG A 134 13.94 7.81 -22.23
CA ARG A 134 13.65 9.24 -22.46
C ARG A 134 13.80 10.10 -21.23
N ALA A 135 13.80 9.50 -20.04
CA ALA A 135 13.90 10.23 -18.77
C ALA A 135 15.22 10.97 -18.68
N GLN A 136 15.17 12.27 -18.45
CA GLN A 136 16.36 13.09 -18.18
C GLN A 136 16.80 12.99 -16.71
N GLN A 137 15.83 12.89 -15.81
CA GLN A 137 16.10 12.62 -14.40
C GLN A 137 16.48 11.16 -14.24
N GLY A 138 17.72 10.90 -13.78
CA GLY A 138 18.21 9.55 -13.65
C GLY A 138 18.68 8.94 -14.99
N ALA A 139 19.15 9.75 -15.92
CA ALA A 139 19.73 9.29 -17.19
C ALA A 139 20.89 8.30 -17.01
N ASP A 140 21.49 8.24 -15.84
CA ASP A 140 22.55 7.34 -15.42
C ASP A 140 22.07 6.24 -14.45
N TRP A 141 20.75 6.07 -14.29
CA TRP A 141 20.17 5.06 -13.39
C TRP A 141 20.03 3.69 -14.03
N ASP A 142 20.21 3.59 -15.32
CA ASP A 142 20.19 2.30 -16.00
C ASP A 142 21.56 1.58 -15.96
N TYR A 143 21.51 0.27 -16.00
CA TYR A 143 22.68 -0.56 -16.25
C TYR A 143 22.50 -1.31 -17.57
N GLN A 144 23.13 -0.86 -18.64
CA GLN A 144 23.03 -1.46 -19.97
C GLN A 144 21.58 -1.60 -20.48
N GLY A 145 20.77 -0.57 -20.26
CA GLY A 145 19.35 -0.56 -20.58
C GLY A 145 18.45 -1.27 -19.57
N ILE A 146 18.99 -1.76 -18.45
CA ILE A 146 18.22 -2.35 -17.37
C ILE A 146 17.87 -1.26 -16.37
N LEU A 147 16.56 -1.03 -16.19
CA LEU A 147 15.98 -0.12 -15.19
C LEU A 147 15.33 -0.93 -14.07
N ALA A 148 15.46 -0.45 -12.85
CA ALA A 148 14.83 -1.04 -11.67
C ALA A 148 13.76 -0.11 -11.10
N TYR A 149 12.56 -0.63 -10.88
CA TYR A 149 11.45 0.08 -10.26
C TYR A 149 10.87 -0.74 -9.11
N SER A 150 10.22 -0.06 -8.16
CA SER A 150 9.40 -0.77 -7.19
C SER A 150 8.31 -1.59 -7.90
N LYS A 151 8.09 -2.81 -7.45
CA LYS A 151 6.98 -3.65 -7.94
C LYS A 151 5.63 -3.17 -7.43
N ILE A 152 5.62 -2.24 -6.48
CA ILE A 152 4.42 -1.80 -5.78
C ILE A 152 3.85 -0.54 -6.44
N CYS A 153 2.59 -0.64 -6.87
CA CYS A 153 1.84 0.47 -7.45
C CYS A 153 1.72 1.63 -6.46
N THR A 154 2.04 2.83 -6.91
CA THR A 154 1.97 4.05 -6.08
C THR A 154 0.54 4.47 -5.73
N HIS A 155 -0.49 3.93 -6.41
CA HIS A 155 -1.89 4.25 -6.11
C HIS A 155 -2.31 3.67 -4.74
N VAL A 156 -2.38 2.34 -4.60
CA VAL A 156 -2.81 1.65 -3.36
C VAL A 156 -2.02 0.36 -3.07
N GLY A 157 -0.80 0.25 -3.55
CA GLY A 157 0.10 -0.83 -3.15
C GLY A 157 -0.10 -2.17 -3.86
N CYS A 158 -0.80 -2.25 -5.00
CA CYS A 158 -0.91 -3.49 -5.76
C CYS A 158 0.43 -3.87 -6.41
N PRO A 159 0.82 -5.16 -6.41
CA PRO A 159 2.01 -5.60 -7.14
C PRO A 159 1.75 -5.58 -8.65
N ILE A 160 2.71 -5.04 -9.42
CA ILE A 160 2.59 -4.88 -10.87
C ILE A 160 3.58 -5.80 -11.59
N ALA A 161 3.15 -6.40 -12.72
CA ALA A 161 3.99 -7.19 -13.60
C ALA A 161 3.51 -7.23 -15.06
N LEU A 162 2.47 -6.48 -15.42
CA LEU A 162 1.95 -6.44 -16.78
C LEU A 162 2.69 -5.40 -17.59
N TYR A 163 3.72 -5.84 -18.32
CA TYR A 163 4.59 -4.99 -19.12
C TYR A 163 4.31 -5.18 -20.61
N GLU A 164 4.14 -4.08 -21.31
CA GLU A 164 4.03 -4.02 -22.76
C GLU A 164 5.32 -3.43 -23.36
N HIS A 165 6.08 -4.29 -24.03
CA HIS A 165 7.46 -3.98 -24.40
C HIS A 165 7.60 -2.97 -25.55
N ARG A 166 6.58 -2.77 -26.40
CA ARG A 166 6.64 -1.83 -27.54
C ARG A 166 6.49 -0.38 -27.11
N THR A 167 5.66 -0.17 -26.12
CA THR A 167 5.37 1.16 -25.58
C THR A 167 6.13 1.46 -24.30
N HIS A 168 6.79 0.44 -23.73
CA HIS A 168 7.44 0.45 -22.43
C HIS A 168 6.47 0.78 -21.27
N HIS A 169 5.18 0.46 -21.47
CA HIS A 169 4.17 0.72 -20.47
C HIS A 169 4.03 -0.45 -19.50
N LEU A 170 3.86 -0.11 -18.24
CA LEU A 170 3.57 -1.03 -17.15
C LEU A 170 2.15 -0.78 -16.63
N LEU A 171 1.28 -1.79 -16.70
CA LEU A 171 -0.13 -1.70 -16.30
C LEU A 171 -0.35 -2.34 -14.94
N CYS A 172 -0.96 -1.60 -14.02
CA CYS A 172 -1.49 -2.12 -12.77
C CYS A 172 -2.88 -2.75 -12.99
N PRO A 173 -3.08 -4.04 -12.71
CA PRO A 173 -4.35 -4.71 -12.99
C PRO A 173 -5.50 -4.29 -12.06
N CYS A 174 -5.18 -3.68 -10.89
CA CYS A 174 -6.20 -3.36 -9.89
C CYS A 174 -7.11 -2.21 -10.33
N HIS A 175 -6.52 -1.07 -10.74
CA HIS A 175 -7.27 0.14 -11.10
C HIS A 175 -6.76 0.76 -12.41
N GLN A 176 -6.02 -0.03 -13.21
CA GLN A 176 -5.54 0.36 -14.54
C GLN A 176 -4.57 1.55 -14.57
N SER A 177 -3.91 1.87 -13.43
CA SER A 177 -2.81 2.83 -13.45
C SER A 177 -1.75 2.34 -14.43
N THR A 178 -1.36 3.19 -15.37
CA THR A 178 -0.38 2.85 -16.42
C THR A 178 0.81 3.78 -16.32
N PHE A 179 1.99 3.19 -16.27
CA PHE A 179 3.26 3.89 -16.07
C PHE A 179 4.13 3.75 -17.32
N ASP A 180 4.76 4.83 -17.75
CA ASP A 180 5.75 4.83 -18.82
C ASP A 180 7.15 4.59 -18.22
N LEU A 181 7.69 3.38 -18.38
CA LEU A 181 8.98 3.03 -17.79
C LEU A 181 10.17 3.65 -18.55
N ALA A 182 9.99 4.04 -19.79
CA ALA A 182 10.99 4.77 -20.55
C ALA A 182 11.10 6.24 -20.12
N ASP A 183 10.09 6.75 -19.40
CA ASP A 183 10.04 8.11 -18.87
C ASP A 183 9.90 8.09 -17.33
N ALA A 184 10.88 7.49 -16.66
CA ALA A 184 10.99 7.42 -15.20
C ALA A 184 9.76 6.88 -14.46
N GLY A 185 8.92 6.06 -15.10
CA GLY A 185 7.68 5.53 -14.50
C GLY A 185 6.58 6.58 -14.39
N ASN A 186 6.57 7.59 -15.25
CA ASN A 186 5.58 8.63 -15.28
C ASN A 186 4.17 8.04 -15.50
N VAL A 187 3.18 8.50 -14.71
CA VAL A 187 1.79 8.02 -14.84
C VAL A 187 1.17 8.63 -16.09
N ILE A 188 0.77 7.80 -17.03
CA ILE A 188 0.14 8.23 -18.30
C ILE A 188 -1.36 7.98 -18.34
N PHE A 189 -1.87 7.12 -17.46
CA PHE A 189 -3.30 6.82 -17.34
C PHE A 189 -3.63 6.30 -15.93
N GLY A 190 -4.84 6.60 -15.48
CA GLY A 190 -5.36 6.13 -14.19
C GLY A 190 -4.98 7.01 -12.99
N PRO A 191 -5.38 6.58 -11.78
CA PRO A 191 -5.09 7.29 -10.55
C PRO A 191 -3.62 7.23 -10.17
#